data_799e58c59bc1477d83953023da3586cc
#
_entry.id   799e58c59bc1477d83953023da3586cc
#
_cell.length_a   1.000
_cell.length_b   1.000
_cell.length_c   1.000
_cell.angle_alpha   90.00
_cell.angle_beta   90.00
_cell.angle_gamma   90.00
#
_symmetry.space_group_name_H-M   'P 1'
#
loop_
_entity.id
_entity.type
_entity.pdbx_description
1 polymer ?
#
loop_
_entity_poly.entity_id
_entity_poly.type
_entity_poly.pdbx_seq_one_letter_code
_entity_poly.pdbx_strand_id
1 'polypeptide(L)'
;MIMFTGIITSTGKIKKIEQNTKNRSAIKVSVDLGKDSKGLKIGQSVALNGVCLSATKIAKNTCTFEMIDETMKKTDLGNLKVGSLVNVERSLKVGERLEGHFVLGHVDGVAQIKKIEKKPKEVKIWFKIPKNLKNMLFKKALLL
;
A
#
# COMPACT_ATOMS: atom_id res chain seq x y z
N MET A 1 0.63 -13.71 12.29
CA MET A 1 -0.10 -13.31 11.06
C MET A 1 -0.12 -11.78 11.02
N ILE A 2 0.27 -11.16 9.90
CA ILE A 2 0.22 -9.70 9.71
C ILE A 2 -1.14 -9.38 9.11
N MET A 3 -1.79 -8.33 9.63
CA MET A 3 -3.15 -7.98 9.23
C MET A 3 -3.34 -6.46 9.24
N PHE A 4 -4.17 -5.98 8.32
CA PHE A 4 -4.59 -4.60 8.19
C PHE A 4 -6.12 -4.52 8.28
N THR A 5 -6.65 -3.31 8.34
CA THR A 5 -8.09 -3.06 8.45
C THR A 5 -8.69 -2.50 7.16
N GLY A 6 -7.85 -2.00 6.26
CA GLY A 6 -8.25 -1.24 5.07
C GLY A 6 -8.50 0.25 5.36
N ILE A 7 -8.28 0.70 6.60
CA ILE A 7 -8.49 2.11 6.99
C ILE A 7 -7.15 2.86 6.87
N ILE A 8 -7.12 3.82 5.96
CA ILE A 8 -5.95 4.67 5.75
C ILE A 8 -5.82 5.64 6.93
N THR A 9 -4.67 5.61 7.61
CA THR A 9 -4.39 6.43 8.80
C THR A 9 -3.72 7.75 8.46
N SER A 10 -2.95 7.79 7.36
CA SER A 10 -2.23 8.98 6.90
C SER A 10 -1.79 8.84 5.45
N THR A 11 -1.06 9.84 4.97
CA THR A 11 -0.31 9.78 3.70
C THR A 11 1.18 9.92 3.99
N GLY A 12 1.99 9.11 3.30
CA GLY A 12 3.43 9.19 3.29
C GLY A 12 3.95 9.84 2.00
N LYS A 13 5.15 10.41 2.04
CA LYS A 13 5.81 11.00 0.86
C LYS A 13 7.06 10.21 0.49
N ILE A 14 7.17 9.80 -0.76
CA ILE A 14 8.37 9.13 -1.28
C ILE A 14 9.54 10.11 -1.27
N LYS A 15 10.59 9.77 -0.53
CA LYS A 15 11.81 10.58 -0.39
C LYS A 15 12.94 10.10 -1.30
N LYS A 16 13.03 8.78 -1.52
CA LYS A 16 14.12 8.18 -2.30
C LYS A 16 13.68 6.86 -2.90
N ILE A 17 14.17 6.57 -4.09
CA ILE A 17 14.02 5.28 -4.77
C ILE A 17 15.41 4.88 -5.26
N GLU A 18 15.87 3.68 -4.92
CA GLU A 18 17.20 3.18 -5.25
C GLU A 18 17.13 1.73 -5.68
N GLN A 19 17.97 1.36 -6.66
CA GLN A 19 18.21 -0.04 -6.97
C GLN A 19 18.81 -0.74 -5.74
N ASN A 20 18.33 -1.92 -5.39
CA ASN A 20 18.96 -2.70 -4.34
C ASN A 20 20.27 -3.28 -4.88
N THR A 21 21.41 -2.86 -4.33
CA THR A 21 22.74 -3.29 -4.79
C THR A 21 23.02 -4.76 -4.49
N LYS A 22 22.36 -5.34 -3.48
CA LYS A 22 22.51 -6.76 -3.11
C LYS A 22 21.56 -7.67 -3.89
N ASN A 23 20.38 -7.16 -4.23
CA ASN A 23 19.37 -7.86 -5.03
C ASN A 23 18.90 -6.96 -6.16
N ARG A 24 19.45 -7.16 -7.37
CA ARG A 24 19.13 -6.34 -8.55
C ARG A 24 17.67 -6.46 -9.01
N SER A 25 16.95 -7.48 -8.58
CA SER A 25 15.53 -7.68 -8.83
C SER A 25 14.64 -6.97 -7.81
N ALA A 26 15.20 -6.13 -6.95
CA ALA A 26 14.46 -5.38 -5.95
C ALA A 26 14.89 -3.91 -5.95
N ILE A 27 13.96 -3.04 -5.59
CA ILE A 27 14.23 -1.62 -5.33
C ILE A 27 14.00 -1.30 -3.87
N LYS A 28 14.73 -0.30 -3.37
CA LYS A 28 14.54 0.28 -2.05
C LYS A 28 13.77 1.58 -2.18
N VAL A 29 12.69 1.70 -1.44
CA VAL A 29 11.87 2.91 -1.40
C VAL A 29 11.89 3.46 0.01
N SER A 30 12.32 4.71 0.16
CA SER A 30 12.31 5.44 1.42
C SER A 30 11.13 6.39 1.46
N VAL A 31 10.29 6.27 2.47
CA VAL A 31 9.02 6.98 2.63
C VAL A 31 9.05 7.74 3.95
N ASP A 32 8.74 9.02 3.91
CA ASP A 32 8.42 9.80 5.10
C ASP A 32 7.01 9.42 5.55
N LEU A 33 6.91 8.75 6.68
CA LEU A 33 5.65 8.26 7.26
C LEU A 33 5.06 9.24 8.29
N GLY A 34 5.76 10.35 8.57
CA GLY A 34 5.33 11.31 9.58
C GLY A 34 5.08 10.65 10.93
N LYS A 35 3.87 10.87 11.49
CA LYS A 35 3.47 10.29 12.79
C LYS A 35 3.47 8.76 12.83
N ASP A 36 3.23 8.08 11.70
CA ASP A 36 3.13 6.62 11.64
C ASP A 36 4.49 5.91 11.70
N SER A 37 5.60 6.66 11.67
CA SER A 37 6.94 6.16 11.99
C SER A 37 7.14 5.89 13.48
N LYS A 38 6.38 6.58 14.36
CA LYS A 38 6.56 6.52 15.80
C LYS A 38 6.30 5.10 16.34
N GLY A 39 7.30 4.54 17.01
CA GLY A 39 7.23 3.18 17.57
C GLY A 39 7.23 2.06 16.52
N LEU A 40 7.45 2.37 15.22
CA LEU A 40 7.68 1.35 14.19
C LEU A 40 9.05 0.70 14.41
N LYS A 41 9.12 -0.62 14.27
CA LYS A 41 10.38 -1.38 14.39
C LYS A 41 10.73 -2.03 13.05
N ILE A 42 12.02 -2.25 12.80
CA ILE A 42 12.50 -3.02 11.64
C ILE A 42 11.84 -4.41 11.67
N GLY A 43 11.42 -4.89 10.51
CA GLY A 43 10.66 -6.13 10.33
C GLY A 43 9.15 -5.99 10.50
N GLN A 44 8.65 -4.88 11.04
CA GLN A 44 7.20 -4.64 11.08
C GLN A 44 6.67 -4.20 9.72
N SER A 45 5.40 -4.53 9.46
CA SER A 45 4.75 -4.24 8.19
C SER A 45 3.96 -2.94 8.22
N VAL A 46 3.98 -2.27 7.07
CA VAL A 46 3.18 -1.09 6.76
C VAL A 46 2.55 -1.34 5.39
N ALA A 47 1.28 -1.04 5.23
CA ALA A 47 0.64 -1.02 3.92
C ALA A 47 0.87 0.34 3.28
N LEU A 48 1.46 0.35 2.08
CA LEU A 48 1.60 1.52 1.21
C LEU A 48 0.67 1.32 0.01
N ASN A 49 -0.31 2.21 -0.19
CA ASN A 49 -1.38 2.03 -1.18
C ASN A 49 -2.05 0.64 -1.08
N GLY A 50 -2.22 0.11 0.14
CA GLY A 50 -2.78 -1.21 0.38
C GLY A 50 -1.80 -2.39 0.19
N VAL A 51 -0.56 -2.14 -0.19
CA VAL A 51 0.47 -3.17 -0.39
C VAL A 51 1.28 -3.36 0.88
N CYS A 52 1.27 -4.58 1.44
CA CYS A 52 2.03 -4.94 2.62
C CYS A 52 3.54 -4.95 2.33
N LEU A 53 4.30 -4.11 3.03
CA LEU A 53 5.76 -4.03 2.93
C LEU A 53 6.39 -4.06 4.31
N SER A 54 7.52 -4.77 4.45
CA SER A 54 8.28 -4.82 5.71
C SER A 54 9.32 -3.74 5.78
N ALA A 55 9.39 -3.05 6.93
CA ALA A 55 10.38 -2.03 7.21
C ALA A 55 11.80 -2.64 7.31
N THR A 56 12.73 -2.19 6.49
CA THR A 56 14.13 -2.66 6.48
C THR A 56 15.10 -1.68 7.14
N LYS A 57 14.73 -0.39 7.18
CA LYS A 57 15.50 0.67 7.85
C LYS A 57 14.55 1.75 8.33
N ILE A 58 14.84 2.34 9.48
CA ILE A 58 14.09 3.47 10.04
C ILE A 58 15.06 4.55 10.48
N ALA A 59 14.82 5.79 10.04
CA ALA A 59 15.62 6.96 10.40
C ALA A 59 14.68 8.15 10.60
N LYS A 60 14.49 8.56 11.85
CA LYS A 60 13.48 9.57 12.24
C LYS A 60 12.10 9.19 11.69
N ASN A 61 11.49 10.05 10.87
CA ASN A 61 10.18 9.81 10.25
C ASN A 61 10.24 9.04 8.92
N THR A 62 11.43 8.69 8.43
CA THR A 62 11.62 8.01 7.16
C THR A 62 11.83 6.52 7.39
N CYS A 63 11.03 5.71 6.73
CA CYS A 63 11.15 4.26 6.70
C CYS A 63 11.52 3.79 5.30
N THR A 64 12.44 2.83 5.20
CA THR A 64 12.84 2.20 3.94
C THR A 64 12.22 0.82 3.85
N PHE A 65 11.68 0.50 2.69
CA PHE A 65 11.07 -0.77 2.33
C PHE A 65 11.78 -1.35 1.11
N GLU A 66 11.75 -2.66 0.97
CA GLU A 66 12.21 -3.34 -0.25
C GLU A 66 11.00 -3.87 -1.02
N MET A 67 10.98 -3.59 -2.33
CA MET A 67 9.96 -4.07 -3.25
C MET A 67 10.62 -4.95 -4.30
N ILE A 68 10.14 -6.18 -4.44
CA ILE A 68 10.59 -7.12 -5.47
C ILE A 68 9.86 -6.87 -6.79
N ASP A 69 10.38 -7.41 -7.88
CA ASP A 69 9.82 -7.27 -9.22
C ASP A 69 8.32 -7.63 -9.29
N GLU A 70 7.91 -8.67 -8.58
CA GLU A 70 6.50 -9.08 -8.55
C GLU A 70 5.60 -7.98 -7.95
N THR A 71 6.02 -7.38 -6.83
CA THR A 71 5.31 -6.26 -6.21
C THR A 71 5.18 -5.07 -7.16
N MET A 72 6.27 -4.72 -7.85
CA MET A 72 6.27 -3.62 -8.81
C MET A 72 5.36 -3.87 -10.02
N LYS A 73 5.29 -5.12 -10.50
CA LYS A 73 4.45 -5.50 -11.65
C LYS A 73 2.97 -5.63 -11.31
N LYS A 74 2.64 -6.09 -10.10
CA LYS A 74 1.26 -6.34 -9.67
C LYS A 74 0.59 -5.13 -9.02
N THR A 75 1.34 -4.06 -8.73
CA THR A 75 0.81 -2.91 -7.99
C THR A 75 1.14 -1.58 -8.67
N ASP A 76 0.51 -0.51 -8.25
CA ASP A 76 0.81 0.86 -8.69
C ASP A 76 2.15 1.37 -8.13
N LEU A 77 2.73 0.69 -7.13
CA LEU A 77 3.98 1.10 -6.51
C LEU A 77 5.17 1.11 -7.49
N GLY A 78 5.11 0.30 -8.55
CA GLY A 78 6.12 0.32 -9.63
C GLY A 78 6.18 1.63 -10.42
N ASN A 79 5.14 2.46 -10.36
CA ASN A 79 5.04 3.74 -11.06
C ASN A 79 5.39 4.95 -10.16
N LEU A 80 5.74 4.72 -8.90
CA LEU A 80 6.07 5.79 -7.96
C LEU A 80 7.33 6.55 -8.36
N LYS A 81 7.32 7.86 -8.06
CA LYS A 81 8.46 8.77 -8.23
C LYS A 81 8.77 9.45 -6.91
N VAL A 82 9.98 9.95 -6.77
CA VAL A 82 10.33 10.83 -5.65
C VAL A 82 9.35 12.01 -5.63
N GLY A 83 8.79 12.28 -4.45
CA GLY A 83 7.73 13.28 -4.27
C GLY A 83 6.30 12.73 -4.34
N SER A 84 6.07 11.52 -4.87
CA SER A 84 4.74 10.89 -4.87
C SER A 84 4.20 10.73 -3.44
N LEU A 85 2.89 10.87 -3.29
CA LEU A 85 2.17 10.55 -2.06
C LEU A 85 1.63 9.13 -2.14
N VAL A 86 1.65 8.43 -1.02
CA VAL A 86 1.09 7.08 -0.86
C VAL A 86 0.20 7.03 0.37
N ASN A 87 -0.88 6.28 0.29
CA ASN A 87 -1.71 5.97 1.46
C ASN A 87 -0.91 5.08 2.42
N VAL A 88 -1.04 5.34 3.72
CA VAL A 88 -0.32 4.61 4.76
C VAL A 88 -1.32 4.01 5.74
N GLU A 89 -1.12 2.73 6.06
CA GLU A 89 -1.77 2.05 7.17
C GLU A 89 -0.75 1.18 7.90
N ARG A 90 -0.72 1.24 9.23
CA ARG A 90 0.08 0.34 10.05
C ARG A 90 -0.63 -0.98 10.25
N SER A 91 0.14 -2.07 10.38
CA SER A 91 -0.45 -3.36 10.76
C SER A 91 -1.17 -3.25 12.10
N LEU A 92 -2.32 -3.93 12.20
CA LEU A 92 -3.13 -4.03 13.41
C LEU A 92 -2.32 -4.69 14.54
N LYS A 93 -2.39 -4.15 15.74
CA LYS A 93 -1.78 -4.77 16.92
C LYS A 93 -2.75 -5.72 17.60
N VAL A 94 -2.20 -6.72 18.27
CA VAL A 94 -3.01 -7.62 19.09
C VAL A 94 -3.70 -6.82 20.20
N GLY A 95 -5.02 -7.00 20.32
CA GLY A 95 -5.84 -6.28 21.29
C GLY A 95 -6.44 -4.96 20.82
N GLU A 96 -6.08 -4.46 19.63
CA GLU A 96 -6.75 -3.32 19.01
C GLU A 96 -8.10 -3.73 18.40
N ARG A 97 -9.05 -2.78 18.34
CA ARG A 97 -10.33 -3.00 17.69
C ARG A 97 -10.17 -3.09 16.17
N LEU A 98 -10.89 -4.02 15.55
CA LEU A 98 -11.00 -4.10 14.10
C LEU A 98 -12.16 -3.20 13.65
N GLU A 99 -11.85 -1.96 13.29
CA GLU A 99 -12.84 -0.99 12.84
C GLU A 99 -13.19 -1.13 11.34
N GLY A 100 -12.46 -1.95 10.60
CA GLY A 100 -12.65 -2.22 9.17
C GLY A 100 -12.84 -3.71 8.89
N HIS A 101 -12.05 -4.23 7.96
CA HIS A 101 -12.10 -5.61 7.50
C HIS A 101 -10.75 -6.30 7.68
N PHE A 102 -10.71 -7.62 7.53
CA PHE A 102 -9.45 -8.35 7.49
C PHE A 102 -8.80 -8.20 6.12
N VAL A 103 -7.72 -7.43 6.05
CA VAL A 103 -6.97 -7.16 4.83
C VAL A 103 -5.52 -7.63 5.00
N LEU A 104 -5.03 -8.46 4.08
CA LEU A 104 -3.65 -8.98 4.12
C LEU A 104 -2.64 -8.05 3.46
N GLY A 105 -3.08 -7.19 2.54
CA GLY A 105 -2.21 -6.32 1.75
C GLY A 105 -1.44 -7.07 0.65
N HIS A 106 -1.90 -8.25 0.26
CA HIS A 106 -1.37 -9.03 -0.85
C HIS A 106 -2.16 -8.70 -2.11
N VAL A 107 -1.64 -7.79 -2.91
CA VAL A 107 -2.32 -7.28 -4.12
C VAL A 107 -2.09 -8.21 -5.30
N ASP A 108 -3.17 -8.63 -5.95
CA ASP A 108 -3.13 -9.56 -7.10
C ASP A 108 -2.99 -8.84 -8.45
N GLY A 109 -3.32 -7.56 -8.52
CA GLY A 109 -3.19 -6.77 -9.73
C GLY A 109 -3.79 -5.38 -9.65
N VAL A 110 -3.74 -4.65 -10.77
CA VAL A 110 -4.18 -3.26 -10.90
C VAL A 110 -5.39 -3.18 -11.82
N ALA A 111 -6.39 -2.41 -11.42
CA ALA A 111 -7.52 -2.05 -12.26
C ALA A 111 -7.38 -0.59 -12.73
N GLN A 112 -7.82 -0.32 -13.97
CA GLN A 112 -7.79 1.02 -14.52
C GLN A 112 -9.09 1.77 -14.23
N ILE A 113 -9.01 2.99 -13.69
CA ILE A 113 -10.15 3.87 -13.56
C ILE A 113 -10.63 4.28 -14.95
N LYS A 114 -11.89 3.95 -15.26
CA LYS A 114 -12.54 4.29 -16.54
C LYS A 114 -13.27 5.62 -16.49
N LYS A 115 -13.95 5.89 -15.39
CA LYS A 115 -14.82 7.05 -15.23
C LYS A 115 -14.93 7.42 -13.76
N ILE A 116 -14.95 8.69 -13.47
CA ILE A 116 -15.26 9.25 -12.16
C ILE A 116 -16.42 10.24 -12.32
N GLU A 117 -17.50 10.03 -11.60
CA GLU A 117 -18.60 10.99 -11.48
C GLU A 117 -18.64 11.53 -10.06
N LYS A 118 -18.54 12.86 -9.95
CA LYS A 118 -18.63 13.55 -8.66
C LYS A 118 -19.97 14.26 -8.55
N LYS A 119 -20.72 13.96 -7.49
CA LYS A 119 -21.92 14.66 -7.07
C LYS A 119 -21.70 15.25 -5.68
N PRO A 120 -22.49 16.23 -5.20
CA PRO A 120 -22.26 16.88 -3.91
C PRO A 120 -22.12 15.94 -2.70
N LYS A 121 -22.78 14.77 -2.75
CA LYS A 121 -22.80 13.78 -1.64
C LYS A 121 -22.35 12.37 -2.07
N GLU A 122 -21.85 12.21 -3.29
CA GLU A 122 -21.53 10.90 -3.84
C GLU A 122 -20.38 11.01 -4.85
N VAL A 123 -19.46 10.06 -4.81
CA VAL A 123 -18.48 9.84 -5.87
C VAL A 123 -18.64 8.43 -6.40
N LYS A 124 -18.89 8.28 -7.71
CA LYS A 124 -18.93 6.98 -8.38
C LYS A 124 -17.67 6.81 -9.21
N ILE A 125 -17.02 5.66 -9.05
CA ILE A 125 -15.80 5.32 -9.78
C ILE A 125 -16.02 4.00 -10.51
N TRP A 126 -15.77 3.99 -11.81
CA TRP A 126 -15.84 2.79 -12.65
C TRP A 126 -14.44 2.29 -12.97
N PHE A 127 -14.24 1.00 -12.78
CA PHE A 127 -12.96 0.35 -13.04
C PHE A 127 -13.05 -0.61 -14.23
N LYS A 128 -12.02 -0.65 -15.04
CA LYS A 128 -11.79 -1.73 -16.00
C LYS A 128 -10.96 -2.81 -15.32
N ILE A 129 -11.60 -3.94 -15.02
CA ILE A 129 -10.95 -5.06 -14.37
C ILE A 129 -10.29 -5.96 -15.42
N PRO A 130 -9.02 -6.33 -15.26
CA PRO A 130 -8.35 -7.33 -16.10
C PRO A 130 -9.08 -8.67 -16.07
N LYS A 131 -9.09 -9.40 -17.20
CA LYS A 131 -9.83 -10.66 -17.32
C LYS A 131 -9.44 -11.71 -16.27
N ASN A 132 -8.15 -11.83 -15.98
CA ASN A 132 -7.59 -12.74 -14.98
C ASN A 132 -8.00 -12.43 -13.53
N LEU A 133 -8.43 -11.21 -13.22
CA LEU A 133 -8.86 -10.81 -11.88
C LEU A 133 -10.38 -10.88 -11.69
N LYS A 134 -11.16 -11.06 -12.78
CA LYS A 134 -12.64 -11.05 -12.70
C LYS A 134 -13.19 -12.10 -11.75
N ASN A 135 -12.59 -13.28 -11.72
CA ASN A 135 -13.05 -14.41 -10.90
C ASN A 135 -12.71 -14.26 -9.41
N MET A 136 -11.83 -13.30 -9.07
CA MET A 136 -11.48 -12.97 -7.69
C MET A 136 -12.42 -11.95 -7.06
N LEU A 137 -13.28 -11.30 -7.88
CA LEU A 137 -14.22 -10.29 -7.42
C LEU A 137 -15.57 -10.94 -7.10
N PHE A 138 -15.99 -10.84 -5.84
CA PHE A 138 -17.32 -11.25 -5.42
C PHE A 138 -18.36 -10.17 -5.74
N LYS A 139 -19.61 -10.58 -6.02
CA LYS A 139 -20.74 -9.67 -6.34
C LYS A 139 -21.00 -8.55 -5.30
N LYS A 140 -20.42 -8.67 -4.10
CA LYS A 140 -20.47 -7.69 -3.00
C LYS A 140 -19.08 -7.44 -2.42
N ALA A 141 -18.05 -7.33 -3.27
CA ALA A 141 -16.79 -6.83 -2.79
C ALA A 141 -17.00 -5.38 -2.35
N LEU A 142 -16.88 -5.12 -1.06
CA LEU A 142 -16.71 -3.77 -0.58
C LEU A 142 -15.35 -3.30 -1.09
N LEU A 143 -15.39 -2.36 -2.02
CA LEU A 143 -14.23 -1.55 -2.34
C LEU A 143 -14.14 -0.48 -1.25
N LEU A 144 -13.24 -0.69 -0.33
CA LEU A 144 -12.86 0.28 0.70
C LEU A 144 -11.87 1.29 0.16
#